data_36f1c04819ad6dd3fd2fb4d154490b9f
#
_entry.id   36f1c04819ad6dd3fd2fb4d154490b9f
#
_cell.length_a   1.000
_cell.length_b   1.000
_cell.length_c   1.000
_cell.angle_alpha   90.00
_cell.angle_beta   90.00
_cell.angle_gamma   90.00
#
_symmetry.space_group_name_H-M   'P 1'
#
loop_
_entity.id
_entity.type
_entity.pdbx_description
1 polymer ?
#
loop_
_entity_poly.entity_id
_entity_poly.type
_entity_poly.pdbx_seq_one_letter_code
_entity_poly.pdbx_strand_id
1 'polypeptide(L)'
;MICPSCGHDNIEGADRCEECMTSLFNLDAPQAGRESLERSVMEDDIRQLEQEFLGVSPDTSALEVIKKMKAAGLGCALVMDEGKLVGIFTERDLLNKLTGTNASSPGAAVKDLMSADPEILDETDSVATALNKMSMGRYRHIPVRKADGSFSVTSIKHVIKYIARAEW
;
A
#
# COMPACT_ATOMS: atom_id res chain seq x y z
N MET A 1 -4.09 32.01 -22.18
CA MET A 1 -3.53 30.70 -21.73
C MET A 1 -2.84 30.01 -22.88
N ILE A 2 -1.51 29.72 -22.76
CA ILE A 2 -0.72 29.15 -23.85
C ILE A 2 -0.90 27.62 -23.92
N CYS A 3 -1.26 27.11 -25.08
CA CYS A 3 -1.38 25.68 -25.31
C CYS A 3 -0.01 24.96 -25.22
N PRO A 4 0.15 23.95 -24.36
CA PRO A 4 1.43 23.23 -24.22
C PRO A 4 1.78 22.40 -25.44
N SER A 5 0.83 22.11 -26.31
CA SER A 5 1.02 21.25 -27.48
C SER A 5 1.46 22.04 -28.74
N CYS A 6 0.87 23.20 -28.99
CA CYS A 6 1.13 23.97 -30.23
C CYS A 6 1.57 25.43 -29.98
N GLY A 7 1.60 25.90 -28.73
CA GLY A 7 1.98 27.28 -28.41
C GLY A 7 0.93 28.35 -28.71
N HIS A 8 -0.26 27.98 -29.18
CA HIS A 8 -1.34 28.92 -29.44
C HIS A 8 -1.85 29.57 -28.17
N ASP A 9 -2.10 30.89 -28.19
CA ASP A 9 -2.64 31.62 -27.05
C ASP A 9 -4.18 31.61 -27.08
N ASN A 10 -4.76 30.88 -26.15
CA ASN A 10 -6.20 30.70 -26.00
C ASN A 10 -6.74 31.62 -24.92
N ILE A 11 -8.05 31.88 -24.94
CA ILE A 11 -8.74 32.61 -23.88
C ILE A 11 -8.62 31.82 -22.56
N GLU A 12 -8.58 32.53 -21.43
CA GLU A 12 -8.58 31.88 -20.11
C GLU A 12 -9.89 31.09 -19.90
N GLY A 13 -9.76 29.85 -19.39
CA GLY A 13 -10.91 28.97 -19.18
C GLY A 13 -11.34 28.16 -20.41
N ALA A 14 -10.60 28.20 -21.52
CA ALA A 14 -10.89 27.35 -22.68
C ALA A 14 -10.68 25.85 -22.34
N ASP A 15 -11.69 25.02 -22.55
CA ASP A 15 -11.59 23.56 -22.33
C ASP A 15 -10.67 22.86 -23.36
N ARG A 16 -10.51 23.46 -24.53
CA ARG A 16 -9.70 22.92 -25.64
C ARG A 16 -9.02 24.05 -26.41
N CYS A 17 -7.83 23.74 -26.92
CA CYS A 17 -7.13 24.66 -27.80
C CYS A 17 -7.90 24.85 -29.11
N GLU A 18 -8.10 26.09 -29.51
CA GLU A 18 -8.81 26.45 -30.75
C GLU A 18 -8.06 26.00 -32.00
N GLU A 19 -6.71 25.92 -31.93
CA GLU A 19 -5.88 25.55 -33.07
C GLU A 19 -5.65 24.04 -33.21
N CYS A 20 -5.26 23.35 -32.13
CA CYS A 20 -4.87 21.94 -32.20
C CYS A 20 -5.83 20.98 -31.49
N MET A 21 -6.92 21.48 -30.92
CA MET A 21 -7.95 20.71 -30.21
C MET A 21 -7.44 19.94 -28.98
N THR A 22 -6.21 20.14 -28.54
CA THR A 22 -5.67 19.55 -27.30
C THR A 22 -6.53 20.02 -26.12
N SER A 23 -6.88 19.10 -25.21
CA SER A 23 -7.59 19.45 -23.99
C SER A 23 -6.73 20.35 -23.12
N LEU A 24 -7.31 21.48 -22.72
CA LEU A 24 -6.72 22.46 -21.81
C LEU A 24 -7.38 22.41 -20.41
N PHE A 25 -8.25 21.43 -20.22
CA PHE A 25 -8.99 21.24 -18.99
C PHE A 25 -8.03 21.06 -17.81
N ASN A 26 -8.20 21.85 -16.76
CA ASN A 26 -7.36 21.92 -15.56
C ASN A 26 -5.96 22.56 -15.73
N LEU A 27 -5.60 23.17 -16.83
CA LEU A 27 -4.35 23.94 -16.92
C LEU A 27 -4.38 25.21 -16.04
N ASP A 28 -5.58 25.75 -15.77
CA ASP A 28 -5.78 26.90 -14.92
C ASP A 28 -6.02 26.56 -13.44
N ALA A 29 -6.11 25.26 -13.11
CA ALA A 29 -6.25 24.85 -11.72
C ALA A 29 -4.96 25.15 -10.94
N PRO A 30 -5.04 25.69 -9.71
CA PRO A 30 -3.87 25.92 -8.89
C PRO A 30 -3.12 24.57 -8.67
N GLN A 31 -1.97 24.42 -9.27
CA GLN A 31 -1.20 23.15 -9.22
C GLN A 31 -0.39 23.00 -7.93
N ALA A 32 -0.27 24.06 -7.12
CA ALA A 32 0.58 24.10 -5.95
C ALA A 32 0.37 22.92 -4.97
N GLY A 33 -0.88 22.55 -4.72
CA GLY A 33 -1.18 21.40 -3.84
C GLY A 33 -0.85 20.05 -4.48
N ARG A 34 -1.08 19.90 -5.77
CA ARG A 34 -0.82 18.66 -6.51
C ARG A 34 0.66 18.40 -6.68
N GLU A 35 1.44 19.41 -7.08
CA GLU A 35 2.90 19.30 -7.19
C GLU A 35 3.55 18.99 -5.84
N SER A 36 3.08 19.59 -4.75
CA SER A 36 3.59 19.30 -3.41
C SER A 36 3.30 17.85 -2.99
N LEU A 37 2.10 17.34 -3.24
CA LEU A 37 1.75 15.96 -2.94
C LEU A 37 2.53 14.97 -3.82
N GLU A 38 2.61 15.21 -5.13
CA GLU A 38 3.39 14.37 -6.04
C GLU A 38 4.85 14.30 -5.61
N ARG A 39 5.44 15.44 -5.22
CA ARG A 39 6.81 15.49 -4.70
C ARG A 39 6.93 14.69 -3.40
N SER A 40 6.05 14.92 -2.43
CA SER A 40 6.06 14.19 -1.16
C SER A 40 5.92 12.68 -1.37
N VAL A 41 4.99 12.24 -2.21
CA VAL A 41 4.81 10.80 -2.52
C VAL A 41 6.09 10.20 -3.13
N MET A 42 6.82 10.97 -3.96
CA MET A 42 8.04 10.50 -4.62
C MET A 42 9.27 10.53 -3.70
N GLU A 43 9.35 11.50 -2.79
CA GLU A 43 10.54 11.78 -1.97
C GLU A 43 10.43 11.26 -0.53
N ASP A 44 9.20 11.19 0.04
CA ASP A 44 9.03 10.78 1.42
C ASP A 44 9.28 9.29 1.62
N ASP A 45 10.02 8.98 2.67
CA ASP A 45 10.30 7.63 3.12
C ASP A 45 9.03 6.92 3.61
N ILE A 46 8.97 5.63 3.36
CA ILE A 46 7.88 4.76 3.82
C ILE A 46 7.76 4.69 5.35
N ARG A 47 8.78 5.10 6.10
CA ARG A 47 8.76 5.21 7.57
C ARG A 47 7.57 6.00 8.11
N GLN A 48 7.05 6.96 7.34
CA GLN A 48 5.86 7.72 7.70
C GLN A 48 4.56 6.90 7.66
N LEU A 49 4.59 5.74 7.00
CA LEU A 49 3.46 4.84 6.80
C LEU A 49 3.55 3.57 7.65
N GLU A 50 4.60 3.42 8.44
CA GLU A 50 4.83 2.22 9.25
C GLU A 50 3.85 2.11 10.39
N GLN A 51 3.51 0.87 10.72
CA GLN A 51 2.78 0.51 11.92
C GLN A 51 3.39 -0.72 12.57
N GLU A 52 3.02 -0.93 13.82
CA GLU A 52 3.30 -2.17 14.52
C GLU A 52 2.72 -3.37 13.77
N PHE A 53 3.36 -4.51 13.88
CA PHE A 53 2.91 -5.75 13.28
C PHE A 53 2.60 -6.80 14.34
N LEU A 54 1.76 -7.75 13.97
CA LEU A 54 1.53 -8.95 14.72
C LEU A 54 2.45 -10.06 14.20
N GLY A 55 3.45 -10.45 14.98
CA GLY A 55 4.32 -11.60 14.69
C GLY A 55 3.69 -12.90 15.23
N VAL A 56 3.70 -13.96 14.44
CA VAL A 56 3.21 -15.28 14.82
C VAL A 56 4.16 -16.37 14.34
N SER A 57 4.23 -17.50 15.08
CA SER A 57 4.99 -18.66 14.64
C SER A 57 4.25 -19.42 13.52
N PRO A 58 4.99 -20.09 12.60
CA PRO A 58 4.42 -20.88 11.49
C PRO A 58 3.39 -21.93 11.93
N ASP A 59 3.59 -22.53 13.09
CA ASP A 59 2.73 -23.59 13.63
C ASP A 59 1.51 -23.07 14.42
N THR A 60 1.37 -21.76 14.57
CA THR A 60 0.18 -21.16 15.21
C THR A 60 -1.05 -21.48 14.38
N SER A 61 -2.16 -21.88 15.04
CA SER A 61 -3.41 -22.14 14.32
C SER A 61 -3.99 -20.86 13.69
N ALA A 62 -4.56 -20.97 12.50
CA ALA A 62 -5.15 -19.81 11.81
C ALA A 62 -6.23 -19.15 12.67
N LEU A 63 -7.04 -19.91 13.42
CA LEU A 63 -8.05 -19.36 14.32
C LEU A 63 -7.44 -18.46 15.40
N GLU A 64 -6.31 -18.87 15.97
CA GLU A 64 -5.59 -18.07 16.98
C GLU A 64 -5.05 -16.78 16.36
N VAL A 65 -4.44 -16.87 15.16
CA VAL A 65 -3.95 -15.71 14.42
C VAL A 65 -5.09 -14.73 14.14
N ILE A 66 -6.24 -15.21 13.68
CA ILE A 66 -7.43 -14.39 13.43
C ILE A 66 -7.90 -13.66 14.69
N LYS A 67 -7.94 -14.37 15.83
CA LYS A 67 -8.33 -13.77 17.12
C LYS A 67 -7.35 -12.65 17.52
N LYS A 68 -6.05 -12.88 17.35
CA LYS A 68 -5.01 -11.87 17.62
C LYS A 68 -5.12 -10.68 16.68
N MET A 69 -5.30 -10.91 15.38
CA MET A 69 -5.51 -9.83 14.40
C MET A 69 -6.72 -8.97 14.75
N LYS A 70 -7.85 -9.62 15.09
CA LYS A 70 -9.09 -8.92 15.51
C LYS A 70 -8.87 -8.10 16.77
N ALA A 71 -8.22 -8.67 17.78
CA ALA A 71 -7.96 -7.98 19.05
C ALA A 71 -7.04 -6.76 18.87
N ALA A 72 -6.06 -6.85 17.97
CA ALA A 72 -5.14 -5.77 17.66
C ALA A 72 -5.67 -4.77 16.59
N GLY A 73 -6.81 -5.06 15.96
CA GLY A 73 -7.33 -4.22 14.87
C GLY A 73 -6.47 -4.24 13.59
N LEU A 74 -5.68 -5.31 13.38
CA LEU A 74 -4.74 -5.45 12.28
C LEU A 74 -5.33 -6.32 11.16
N GLY A 75 -5.04 -5.94 9.90
CA GLY A 75 -5.49 -6.66 8.70
C GLY A 75 -4.56 -7.78 8.25
N CYS A 76 -3.41 -7.95 8.90
CA CYS A 76 -2.43 -9.00 8.59
C CYS A 76 -1.62 -9.41 9.83
N ALA A 77 -0.95 -10.56 9.71
CA ALA A 77 0.08 -11.04 10.63
C ALA A 77 1.31 -11.45 9.83
N LEU A 78 2.50 -11.15 10.33
CA LEU A 78 3.77 -11.64 9.79
C LEU A 78 4.08 -13.00 10.40
N VAL A 79 4.37 -13.98 9.57
CA VAL A 79 4.79 -15.30 10.01
C VAL A 79 6.30 -15.33 10.13
N MET A 80 6.76 -15.46 11.37
CA MET A 80 8.17 -15.37 11.73
C MET A 80 8.68 -16.75 12.19
N ASP A 81 9.77 -17.20 11.61
CA ASP A 81 10.45 -18.44 12.01
C ASP A 81 11.90 -18.10 12.38
N GLU A 82 12.30 -18.41 13.62
CA GLU A 82 13.65 -18.11 14.14
C GLU A 82 14.12 -16.66 13.85
N GLY A 83 13.19 -15.69 13.94
CA GLY A 83 13.49 -14.28 13.67
C GLY A 83 13.48 -13.88 12.19
N LYS A 84 13.23 -14.82 11.29
CA LYS A 84 13.11 -14.57 9.84
C LYS A 84 11.67 -14.47 9.43
N LEU A 85 11.37 -13.55 8.52
CA LEU A 85 10.07 -13.46 7.89
C LEU A 85 9.93 -14.57 6.84
N VAL A 86 8.98 -15.48 7.06
CA VAL A 86 8.73 -16.62 6.14
C VAL A 86 7.40 -16.50 5.40
N GLY A 87 6.52 -15.62 5.84
CA GLY A 87 5.23 -15.42 5.19
C GLY A 87 4.41 -14.28 5.77
N ILE A 88 3.31 -14.00 5.10
CA ILE A 88 2.29 -13.06 5.57
C ILE A 88 0.91 -13.73 5.48
N PHE A 89 0.11 -13.58 6.53
CA PHE A 89 -1.28 -14.01 6.56
C PHE A 89 -2.20 -12.79 6.66
N THR A 90 -3.16 -12.69 5.76
CA THR A 90 -3.99 -11.51 5.58
C THR A 90 -5.49 -11.82 5.65
N GLU A 91 -6.34 -10.78 5.76
CA GLU A 91 -7.79 -10.91 5.61
C GLU A 91 -8.20 -11.58 4.29
N ARG A 92 -7.43 -11.41 3.22
CA ARG A 92 -7.68 -12.06 1.92
C ARG A 92 -7.44 -13.56 1.99
N ASP A 93 -6.37 -14.00 2.68
CA ASP A 93 -6.09 -15.43 2.89
C ASP A 93 -7.21 -16.08 3.70
N LEU A 94 -7.70 -15.37 4.73
CA LEU A 94 -8.86 -15.82 5.50
C LEU A 94 -10.08 -16.04 4.59
N LEU A 95 -10.42 -15.05 3.75
CA LEU A 95 -11.56 -15.16 2.84
C LEU A 95 -11.38 -16.29 1.82
N ASN A 96 -10.20 -16.39 1.21
CA ASN A 96 -9.97 -17.33 0.13
C ASN A 96 -9.78 -18.78 0.61
N LYS A 97 -9.17 -18.98 1.79
CA LYS A 97 -8.69 -20.28 2.24
C LYS A 97 -9.51 -20.88 3.39
N LEU A 98 -10.27 -20.05 4.12
CA LEU A 98 -11.09 -20.48 5.26
C LEU A 98 -12.59 -20.34 5.01
N THR A 99 -13.01 -19.83 3.86
CA THR A 99 -14.43 -19.74 3.49
C THR A 99 -14.67 -20.43 2.15
N GLY A 100 -15.87 -20.97 1.97
CA GLY A 100 -16.26 -21.67 0.72
C GLY A 100 -16.25 -23.19 0.84
N THR A 101 -16.57 -23.87 -0.27
CA THR A 101 -16.78 -25.33 -0.32
C THR A 101 -15.54 -26.17 -0.10
N ASN A 102 -14.35 -25.60 -0.35
CA ASN A 102 -13.03 -26.26 -0.16
C ASN A 102 -12.23 -25.58 0.96
N ALA A 103 -12.93 -25.04 1.96
CA ALA A 103 -12.29 -24.33 3.05
C ALA A 103 -11.38 -25.24 3.87
N SER A 104 -10.19 -24.76 4.18
CA SER A 104 -9.29 -25.41 5.14
C SER A 104 -9.85 -25.30 6.55
N SER A 105 -9.44 -26.21 7.42
CA SER A 105 -9.84 -26.14 8.82
C SER A 105 -9.28 -24.88 9.49
N PRO A 106 -10.09 -24.15 10.29
CA PRO A 106 -9.57 -23.03 11.08
C PRO A 106 -8.47 -23.42 12.08
N GLY A 107 -8.38 -24.71 12.41
CA GLY A 107 -7.31 -25.27 13.24
C GLY A 107 -6.00 -25.56 12.47
N ALA A 108 -5.98 -25.43 11.14
CA ALA A 108 -4.77 -25.61 10.36
C ALA A 108 -3.67 -24.62 10.77
N ALA A 109 -2.41 -25.02 10.64
CA ALA A 109 -1.28 -24.14 10.93
C ALA A 109 -1.24 -22.98 9.94
N VAL A 110 -0.86 -21.78 10.41
CA VAL A 110 -0.84 -20.59 9.55
C VAL A 110 0.12 -20.71 8.39
N LYS A 111 1.19 -21.48 8.53
CA LYS A 111 2.15 -21.77 7.45
C LYS A 111 1.51 -22.43 6.22
N ASP A 112 0.45 -23.21 6.40
CA ASP A 112 -0.27 -23.87 5.31
C ASP A 112 -1.24 -22.94 4.58
N LEU A 113 -1.52 -21.79 5.19
CA LEU A 113 -2.51 -20.82 4.74
C LEU A 113 -1.93 -19.45 4.40
N MET A 114 -0.69 -19.17 4.80
CA MET A 114 -0.03 -17.89 4.52
C MET A 114 0.30 -17.74 3.04
N SER A 115 0.65 -16.53 2.63
CA SER A 115 1.41 -16.27 1.42
C SER A 115 2.88 -16.30 1.80
N ALA A 116 3.63 -17.29 1.26
CA ALA A 116 5.06 -17.45 1.51
C ALA A 116 5.86 -16.40 0.73
N ASP A 117 7.08 -16.10 1.20
CA ASP A 117 8.03 -15.21 0.55
C ASP A 117 7.39 -13.87 0.10
N PRO A 118 6.78 -13.11 1.01
CA PRO A 118 6.12 -11.86 0.64
C PRO A 118 7.13 -10.85 0.11
N GLU A 119 6.67 -9.99 -0.80
CA GLU A 119 7.43 -8.81 -1.21
C GLU A 119 7.73 -7.95 0.01
N ILE A 120 8.98 -7.52 0.15
CA ILE A 120 9.47 -6.70 1.27
C ILE A 120 9.93 -5.36 0.71
N LEU A 121 9.70 -4.30 1.47
CA LEU A 121 10.27 -2.97 1.25
C LEU A 121 11.35 -2.71 2.29
N ASP A 122 12.31 -1.87 1.96
CA ASP A 122 13.24 -1.29 2.93
C ASP A 122 12.66 0.02 3.47
N GLU A 123 12.96 0.36 4.73
CA GLU A 123 12.43 1.58 5.38
C GLU A 123 12.78 2.88 4.65
N THR A 124 13.78 2.86 3.79
CA THR A 124 14.22 3.98 2.94
C THR A 124 13.56 4.02 1.57
N ASP A 125 12.72 3.03 1.24
CA ASP A 125 11.92 3.08 0.02
C ASP A 125 10.91 4.22 0.09
N SER A 126 10.56 4.80 -1.06
CA SER A 126 9.58 5.89 -1.12
C SER A 126 8.14 5.40 -1.02
N VAL A 127 7.24 6.30 -0.63
CA VAL A 127 5.80 6.08 -0.67
C VAL A 127 5.34 5.66 -2.08
N ALA A 128 5.92 6.26 -3.13
CA ALA A 128 5.65 5.88 -4.52
C ALA A 128 6.02 4.43 -4.81
N THR A 129 7.16 3.95 -4.30
CA THR A 129 7.58 2.55 -4.45
C THR A 129 6.56 1.60 -3.82
N ALA A 130 6.07 1.92 -2.61
CA ALA A 130 5.05 1.14 -1.94
C ALA A 130 3.74 1.08 -2.75
N LEU A 131 3.27 2.22 -3.25
CA LEU A 131 2.07 2.30 -4.11
C LEU A 131 2.21 1.48 -5.38
N ASN A 132 3.35 1.58 -6.06
CA ASN A 132 3.64 0.82 -7.27
C ASN A 132 3.59 -0.69 -6.99
N LYS A 133 4.31 -1.16 -5.97
CA LYS A 133 4.33 -2.57 -5.58
C LYS A 133 2.94 -3.08 -5.17
N MET A 134 2.16 -2.30 -4.40
CA MET A 134 0.78 -2.66 -4.06
C MET A 134 -0.11 -2.78 -5.30
N SER A 135 0.03 -1.88 -6.27
CA SER A 135 -0.74 -1.87 -7.51
C SER A 135 -0.40 -3.07 -8.38
N MET A 136 0.87 -3.30 -8.65
CA MET A 136 1.35 -4.40 -9.51
C MET A 136 1.10 -5.77 -8.87
N GLY A 137 1.38 -5.93 -7.59
CA GLY A 137 1.24 -7.19 -6.86
C GLY A 137 -0.17 -7.46 -6.35
N ARG A 138 -1.10 -6.51 -6.49
CA ARG A 138 -2.50 -6.61 -6.02
C ARG A 138 -2.62 -6.98 -4.53
N TYR A 139 -1.65 -6.57 -3.71
CA TYR A 139 -1.71 -6.74 -2.26
C TYR A 139 -1.87 -5.41 -1.54
N ARG A 140 -2.41 -5.44 -0.33
CA ARG A 140 -2.76 -4.25 0.47
C ARG A 140 -1.91 -4.07 1.71
N HIS A 141 -1.02 -5.01 1.98
CA HIS A 141 -0.09 -5.01 3.09
C HIS A 141 1.27 -5.44 2.58
N ILE A 142 2.32 -4.73 2.95
CA ILE A 142 3.70 -5.04 2.61
C ILE A 142 4.54 -4.97 3.90
N PRO A 143 5.30 -6.02 4.23
CA PRO A 143 6.31 -5.95 5.26
C PRO A 143 7.39 -4.93 4.90
N VAL A 144 7.86 -4.19 5.90
CA VAL A 144 8.96 -3.23 5.77
C VAL A 144 10.09 -3.69 6.68
N ARG A 145 11.28 -3.86 6.12
CA ARG A 145 12.50 -4.20 6.85
C ARG A 145 13.18 -2.93 7.32
N LYS A 146 13.49 -2.85 8.61
CA LYS A 146 14.21 -1.74 9.22
C LYS A 146 15.71 -1.96 9.18
N ALA A 147 16.48 -0.89 9.38
CA ALA A 147 17.94 -0.93 9.42
C ALA A 147 18.50 -1.86 10.51
N ASP A 148 17.78 -2.02 11.62
CA ASP A 148 18.16 -2.92 12.72
C ASP A 148 17.78 -4.39 12.47
N GLY A 149 17.22 -4.71 11.28
CA GLY A 149 16.75 -6.04 10.92
C GLY A 149 15.36 -6.41 11.43
N SER A 150 14.73 -5.54 12.21
CA SER A 150 13.34 -5.72 12.63
C SER A 150 12.37 -5.42 11.49
N PHE A 151 11.10 -5.76 11.69
CA PHE A 151 10.06 -5.53 10.70
C PHE A 151 8.99 -4.57 11.21
N SER A 152 8.34 -3.91 10.30
CA SER A 152 7.07 -3.22 10.44
C SER A 152 6.16 -3.60 9.27
N VAL A 153 4.98 -3.02 9.20
CA VAL A 153 4.05 -3.24 8.08
C VAL A 153 3.54 -1.90 7.59
N THR A 154 3.49 -1.73 6.28
CA THR A 154 2.69 -0.67 5.68
C THR A 154 1.44 -1.25 5.02
N SER A 155 0.38 -0.45 4.92
CA SER A 155 -0.85 -0.87 4.27
C SER A 155 -1.47 0.26 3.46
N ILE A 156 -2.33 -0.12 2.50
CA ILE A 156 -3.07 0.86 1.69
C ILE A 156 -3.87 1.84 2.57
N LYS A 157 -4.33 1.44 3.76
CA LYS A 157 -5.00 2.33 4.70
C LYS A 157 -4.09 3.46 5.19
N HIS A 158 -2.79 3.17 5.40
CA HIS A 158 -1.82 4.17 5.84
C HIS A 158 -1.47 5.12 4.70
N VAL A 159 -1.35 4.60 3.49
CA VAL A 159 -1.18 5.42 2.29
C VAL A 159 -2.36 6.37 2.11
N ILE A 160 -3.59 5.89 2.24
CA ILE A 160 -4.79 6.74 2.17
C ILE A 160 -4.76 7.83 3.25
N LYS A 161 -4.41 7.46 4.50
CA LYS A 161 -4.29 8.44 5.59
C LYS A 161 -3.20 9.48 5.34
N TYR A 162 -2.08 9.06 4.77
CA TYR A 162 -0.98 9.95 4.41
C TYR A 162 -1.44 10.96 3.34
N ILE A 163 -2.03 10.48 2.25
CA ILE A 163 -2.57 11.32 1.19
C ILE A 163 -3.64 12.28 1.73
N ALA A 164 -4.54 11.81 2.59
CA ALA A 164 -5.61 12.61 3.18
C ALA A 164 -5.14 13.70 4.16
N ARG A 165 -3.88 13.65 4.63
CA ARG A 165 -3.28 14.71 5.48
C ARG A 165 -2.65 15.83 4.66
N ALA A 166 -2.34 15.59 3.40
CA ALA A 166 -1.89 16.62 2.51
C ALA A 166 -3.05 17.60 2.28
N GLU A 167 -2.85 18.87 2.64
CA GLU A 167 -3.83 19.92 2.31
C GLU A 167 -3.82 20.08 0.78
N TRP A 168 -4.98 19.86 0.18
CA TRP A 168 -5.22 20.00 -1.27
C TRP A 168 -5.41 21.47 -1.64
#